data_905b9c5787198b384fb9078728399e69
#
_entry.id   905b9c5787198b384fb9078728399e69
#
_cell.length_a   1.000
_cell.length_b   1.000
_cell.length_c   1.000
_cell.angle_alpha   90.00
_cell.angle_beta   90.00
_cell.angle_gamma   90.00
#
_symmetry.space_group_name_H-M   'P 1'
#
loop_
_entity.id
_entity.type
_entity.pdbx_description
1 polymer ?
#
loop_
_entity_poly.entity_id
_entity_poly.type
_entity_poly.pdbx_seq_one_letter_code
_entity_poly.pdbx_strand_id
1 'polypeptide(L)'
;MRNNRGFTLLEVLVATAIMGVAVAGLLNTISGAAHNASRLTEYDRAVLLARSKMDELLAEPKLQRNLPMNGEFDAVRTGGIPCSWRAVIQPFDTVPGSAPGTWVVDRVELEIDWMDGGVKHSFSLEGFRRGVLQAGDLRP
;
A
#
# COMPACT_ATOMS: atom_id res chain seq x y z
N MET A 1 4.97 37.57 -60.70
CA MET A 1 4.41 36.19 -60.93
C MET A 1 4.27 35.49 -59.60
N ARG A 2 3.08 35.37 -59.04
CA ARG A 2 2.82 34.60 -57.80
C ARG A 2 2.71 33.14 -58.16
N ASN A 3 3.67 32.34 -57.75
CA ASN A 3 3.69 30.91 -57.96
C ASN A 3 2.71 30.27 -56.95
N ASN A 4 1.45 30.10 -57.34
CA ASN A 4 0.47 29.36 -56.55
C ASN A 4 0.75 27.85 -56.68
N ARG A 5 1.65 27.32 -55.86
CA ARG A 5 1.78 25.89 -55.69
C ARG A 5 0.66 25.39 -54.77
N GLY A 6 -0.34 24.76 -55.33
CA GLY A 6 -1.38 24.06 -54.54
C GLY A 6 -0.79 22.80 -53.91
N PHE A 7 -1.26 22.45 -52.71
CA PHE A 7 -0.90 21.19 -52.03
C PHE A 7 -1.30 20.00 -52.91
N THR A 8 -0.41 19.06 -53.02
CA THR A 8 -0.68 17.80 -53.75
C THR A 8 -1.49 16.88 -52.82
N LEU A 9 -2.35 16.05 -53.43
CA LEU A 9 -3.18 15.08 -52.66
C LEU A 9 -2.31 14.10 -51.86
N LEU A 10 -1.13 13.75 -52.40
CA LEU A 10 -0.13 12.94 -51.74
C LEU A 10 0.41 13.59 -50.45
N GLU A 11 0.69 14.88 -50.50
CA GLU A 11 1.23 15.65 -49.36
C GLU A 11 0.21 15.71 -48.20
N VAL A 12 -1.06 15.85 -48.49
CA VAL A 12 -2.14 15.81 -47.48
C VAL A 12 -2.25 14.39 -46.90
N LEU A 13 -2.14 13.36 -47.74
CA LEU A 13 -2.21 11.98 -47.27
C LEU A 13 -1.04 11.63 -46.36
N VAL A 14 0.17 12.03 -46.70
CA VAL A 14 1.38 11.80 -45.85
C VAL A 14 1.25 12.60 -44.55
N ALA A 15 0.82 13.85 -44.60
CA ALA A 15 0.60 14.70 -43.42
C ALA A 15 -0.41 14.07 -42.44
N THR A 16 -1.55 13.59 -42.95
CA THR A 16 -2.57 12.93 -42.12
C THR A 16 -2.08 11.61 -41.53
N ALA A 17 -1.27 10.81 -42.27
CA ALA A 17 -0.68 9.59 -41.76
C ALA A 17 0.32 9.86 -40.62
N ILE A 18 1.20 10.86 -40.78
CA ILE A 18 2.15 11.27 -39.73
C ILE A 18 1.38 11.79 -38.48
N MET A 19 0.35 12.59 -38.69
CA MET A 19 -0.48 13.10 -37.61
C MET A 19 -1.18 11.95 -36.87
N GLY A 20 -1.71 10.96 -37.56
CA GLY A 20 -2.31 9.77 -36.96
C GLY A 20 -1.36 8.99 -36.06
N VAL A 21 -0.13 8.75 -36.55
CA VAL A 21 0.91 8.07 -35.75
C VAL A 21 1.31 8.89 -34.52
N ALA A 22 1.46 10.22 -34.66
CA ALA A 22 1.80 11.10 -33.56
C ALA A 22 0.72 11.11 -32.47
N VAL A 23 -0.56 11.20 -32.87
CA VAL A 23 -1.69 11.17 -31.93
C VAL A 23 -1.78 9.81 -31.22
N ALA A 24 -1.61 8.70 -31.95
CA ALA A 24 -1.60 7.37 -31.32
C ALA A 24 -0.47 7.22 -30.27
N GLY A 25 0.72 7.73 -30.57
CA GLY A 25 1.85 7.75 -29.64
C GLY A 25 1.56 8.58 -28.39
N LEU A 26 0.97 9.76 -28.52
CA LEU A 26 0.58 10.60 -27.38
C LEU A 26 -0.48 9.93 -26.51
N LEU A 27 -1.51 9.33 -27.10
CA LEU A 27 -2.56 8.64 -26.35
C LEU A 27 -1.99 7.44 -25.54
N ASN A 28 -1.07 6.70 -26.11
CA ASN A 28 -0.40 5.60 -25.41
C ASN A 28 0.39 6.12 -24.20
N THR A 29 1.11 7.22 -24.34
CA THR A 29 1.87 7.85 -23.27
C THR A 29 0.97 8.33 -22.14
N ILE A 30 -0.15 8.97 -22.46
CA ILE A 30 -1.13 9.45 -21.47
C ILE A 30 -1.77 8.29 -20.72
N SER A 31 -2.14 7.21 -21.41
CA SER A 31 -2.70 6.02 -20.78
C SER A 31 -1.72 5.37 -19.80
N GLY A 32 -0.43 5.28 -20.15
CA GLY A 32 0.61 4.79 -19.26
C GLY A 32 0.80 5.67 -18.02
N ALA A 33 0.80 6.99 -18.19
CA ALA A 33 0.91 7.93 -17.08
C ALA A 33 -0.29 7.85 -16.12
N ALA A 34 -1.51 7.74 -16.65
CA ALA A 34 -2.73 7.59 -15.86
C ALA A 34 -2.71 6.29 -15.04
N HIS A 35 -2.27 5.18 -15.62
CA HIS A 35 -2.16 3.90 -14.93
C HIS A 35 -1.12 3.95 -13.79
N ASN A 36 0.03 4.58 -14.01
CA ASN A 36 1.05 4.75 -12.98
C ASN A 36 0.55 5.67 -11.84
N ALA A 37 -0.21 6.72 -12.15
CA ALA A 37 -0.79 7.60 -11.14
C ALA A 37 -1.82 6.86 -10.26
N SER A 38 -2.63 5.98 -10.85
CA SER A 38 -3.58 5.14 -10.09
C SER A 38 -2.86 4.26 -9.08
N ARG A 39 -1.78 3.58 -9.47
CA ARG A 39 -0.98 2.73 -8.59
C ARG A 39 -0.38 3.48 -7.41
N LEU A 40 0.12 4.69 -7.62
CA LEU A 40 0.65 5.53 -6.55
C LEU A 40 -0.45 5.88 -5.54
N THR A 41 -1.65 6.20 -6.01
CA THR A 41 -2.79 6.53 -5.15
C THR A 41 -3.22 5.33 -4.28
N GLU A 42 -3.18 4.11 -4.82
CA GLU A 42 -3.52 2.89 -4.07
C GLU A 42 -2.47 2.57 -3.01
N TYR A 43 -1.19 2.68 -3.35
CA TYR A 43 -0.10 2.50 -2.41
C TYR A 43 -0.17 3.51 -1.27
N ASP A 44 -0.38 4.80 -1.56
CA ASP A 44 -0.52 5.85 -0.54
C ASP A 44 -1.70 5.56 0.40
N ARG A 45 -2.81 5.08 -0.15
CA ARG A 45 -3.97 4.67 0.64
C ARG A 45 -3.64 3.50 1.56
N ALA A 46 -2.95 2.47 1.07
CA ALA A 46 -2.51 1.34 1.88
C ALA A 46 -1.59 1.78 3.02
N VAL A 47 -0.66 2.71 2.77
CA VAL A 47 0.22 3.28 3.80
C VAL A 47 -0.58 4.04 4.86
N LEU A 48 -1.59 4.82 4.47
CA LEU A 48 -2.45 5.53 5.42
C LEU A 48 -3.27 4.57 6.28
N LEU A 49 -3.81 3.50 5.69
CA LEU A 49 -4.51 2.44 6.41
C LEU A 49 -3.58 1.72 7.38
N ALA A 50 -2.34 1.41 6.95
CA ALA A 50 -1.33 0.80 7.79
C ALA A 50 -1.02 1.64 9.02
N ARG A 51 -0.78 2.93 8.84
CA ARG A 51 -0.53 3.87 9.95
C ARG A 51 -1.70 3.94 10.90
N SER A 52 -2.92 4.13 10.37
CA SER A 52 -4.13 4.18 11.20
C SER A 52 -4.34 2.88 12.00
N LYS A 53 -4.06 1.72 11.38
CA LYS A 53 -4.19 0.43 12.08
C LYS A 53 -3.07 0.21 13.08
N MET A 54 -1.86 0.63 12.78
CA MET A 54 -0.74 0.59 13.72
C MET A 54 -1.02 1.45 14.96
N ASP A 55 -1.53 2.67 14.78
CA ASP A 55 -1.90 3.54 15.89
C ASP A 55 -2.97 2.91 16.79
N GLU A 56 -3.97 2.26 16.19
CA GLU A 56 -4.99 1.50 16.91
C GLU A 56 -4.36 0.35 17.73
N LEU A 57 -3.46 -0.44 17.12
CA LEU A 57 -2.79 -1.55 17.79
C LEU A 57 -1.85 -1.08 18.91
N LEU A 58 -1.15 0.03 18.71
CA LEU A 58 -0.26 0.60 19.72
C LEU A 58 -1.04 1.18 20.93
N ALA A 59 -2.25 1.70 20.68
CA ALA A 59 -3.12 2.26 21.71
C ALA A 59 -3.89 1.18 22.52
N GLU A 60 -4.08 -0.02 21.97
CA GLU A 60 -4.86 -1.08 22.63
C GLU A 60 -4.04 -1.79 23.73
N PRO A 61 -4.43 -1.65 25.02
CA PRO A 61 -3.61 -2.16 26.12
C PRO A 61 -3.71 -3.68 26.33
N LYS A 62 -4.76 -4.32 25.80
CA LYS A 62 -5.09 -5.74 26.09
C LYS A 62 -4.83 -6.70 24.94
N LEU A 63 -3.88 -6.39 24.07
CA LEU A 63 -3.55 -7.28 22.98
C LEU A 63 -2.75 -8.50 23.48
N GLN A 64 -3.12 -9.67 22.96
CA GLN A 64 -2.42 -10.93 23.27
C GLN A 64 -1.09 -10.96 22.52
N ARG A 65 -0.02 -11.32 23.24
CA ARG A 65 1.31 -11.54 22.67
C ARG A 65 1.40 -12.92 22.01
N ASN A 66 2.26 -13.01 21.00
CA ASN A 66 2.58 -14.26 20.27
C ASN A 66 1.39 -14.91 19.54
N LEU A 67 0.25 -14.21 19.42
CA LEU A 67 -0.89 -14.67 18.65
C LEU A 67 -1.09 -13.78 17.44
N PRO A 68 -1.17 -14.35 16.23
CA PRO A 68 -1.49 -13.59 15.05
C PRO A 68 -2.93 -13.10 15.10
N MET A 69 -3.10 -11.82 14.82
CA MET A 69 -4.40 -11.17 14.61
C MET A 69 -4.55 -10.86 13.13
N ASN A 70 -5.72 -11.01 12.59
CA ASN A 70 -6.03 -10.68 11.21
C ASN A 70 -7.43 -10.10 11.07
N GLY A 71 -7.66 -9.38 10.00
CA GLY A 71 -8.95 -8.81 9.68
C GLY A 71 -8.96 -8.18 8.30
N GLU A 72 -10.09 -7.62 7.95
CA GLU A 72 -10.29 -6.91 6.70
C GLU A 72 -10.61 -5.44 6.99
N PHE A 73 -10.25 -4.56 6.06
CA PHE A 73 -10.67 -3.18 6.13
C PHE A 73 -12.04 -2.99 5.49
N ASP A 74 -12.82 -2.07 6.03
CA ASP A 74 -14.11 -1.69 5.45
C ASP A 74 -13.92 -1.18 4.01
N ALA A 75 -14.77 -1.65 3.10
CA ALA A 75 -14.78 -1.26 1.69
C ALA A 75 -14.91 0.26 1.48
N VAL A 76 -15.60 0.97 2.38
CA VAL A 76 -15.71 2.42 2.35
C VAL A 76 -14.33 3.08 2.56
N ARG A 77 -13.53 2.56 3.47
CA ARG A 77 -12.17 3.08 3.77
C ARG A 77 -11.17 2.73 2.68
N THR A 78 -11.32 1.59 2.03
CA THR A 78 -10.41 1.11 0.98
C THR A 78 -10.77 1.64 -0.41
N GLY A 79 -11.95 2.28 -0.56
CA GLY A 79 -12.47 2.69 -1.87
C GLY A 79 -12.88 1.51 -2.75
N GLY A 80 -13.33 0.42 -2.11
CA GLY A 80 -13.81 -0.79 -2.79
C GLY A 80 -12.73 -1.81 -3.15
N ILE A 81 -11.46 -1.55 -2.83
CA ILE A 81 -10.36 -2.49 -3.07
C ILE A 81 -10.31 -3.47 -1.89
N PRO A 82 -10.32 -4.79 -2.14
CA PRO A 82 -10.12 -5.79 -1.09
C PRO A 82 -8.78 -5.59 -0.40
N CYS A 83 -8.81 -5.29 0.89
CA CYS A 83 -7.62 -5.02 1.68
C CYS A 83 -7.73 -5.73 3.02
N SER A 84 -6.76 -6.58 3.33
CA SER A 84 -6.67 -7.32 4.58
C SER A 84 -5.42 -6.92 5.36
N TRP A 85 -5.43 -7.18 6.66
CA TRP A 85 -4.30 -6.92 7.52
C TRP A 85 -4.01 -8.13 8.42
N ARG A 86 -2.75 -8.31 8.74
CA ARG A 86 -2.25 -9.26 9.73
C ARG A 86 -1.29 -8.55 10.67
N ALA A 87 -1.43 -8.81 11.96
CA ALA A 87 -0.53 -8.25 12.96
C ALA A 87 -0.09 -9.32 13.96
N VAL A 88 1.15 -9.19 14.42
CA VAL A 88 1.71 -10.02 15.51
C VAL A 88 2.41 -9.09 16.49
N ILE A 89 2.22 -9.36 17.78
CA ILE A 89 2.89 -8.64 18.85
C ILE A 89 3.84 -9.60 19.56
N GLN A 90 5.09 -9.20 19.65
CA GLN A 90 6.14 -10.01 20.29
C GLN A 90 6.96 -9.15 21.25
N PRO A 91 7.39 -9.70 22.39
CA PRO A 91 8.36 -9.02 23.23
C PRO A 91 9.66 -8.81 22.43
N PHE A 92 10.09 -7.55 22.30
CA PHE A 92 11.32 -7.20 21.59
C PHE A 92 12.55 -7.31 22.49
N ASP A 93 12.43 -6.84 23.74
CA ASP A 93 13.51 -6.88 24.71
C ASP A 93 12.96 -7.40 26.03
N THR A 94 13.32 -8.62 26.35
CA THR A 94 13.00 -9.30 27.63
C THR A 94 14.28 -9.79 28.26
N VAL A 95 14.56 -9.31 29.46
CA VAL A 95 15.67 -9.86 30.24
C VAL A 95 15.31 -11.30 30.64
N PRO A 96 16.20 -12.30 30.38
CA PRO A 96 15.96 -13.69 30.81
C PRO A 96 15.67 -13.77 32.32
N GLY A 97 14.57 -14.44 32.67
CA GLY A 97 14.14 -14.56 34.06
C GLY A 97 13.26 -13.40 34.57
N SER A 98 12.77 -12.54 33.68
CA SER A 98 11.83 -11.49 34.05
C SER A 98 10.55 -12.05 34.68
N ALA A 99 10.12 -11.46 35.79
CA ALA A 99 8.89 -11.84 36.48
C ALA A 99 7.66 -11.14 35.86
N PRO A 100 6.44 -11.69 36.04
CA PRO A 100 5.20 -10.96 35.75
C PRO A 100 5.20 -9.60 36.44
N GLY A 101 4.74 -8.56 35.75
CA GLY A 101 4.78 -7.17 36.23
C GLY A 101 6.02 -6.38 35.77
N THR A 102 6.99 -7.01 35.13
CA THR A 102 8.17 -6.33 34.56
C THR A 102 7.78 -5.54 33.30
N TRP A 103 8.34 -4.34 33.17
CA TRP A 103 8.20 -3.53 31.95
C TRP A 103 8.98 -4.15 30.80
N VAL A 104 8.36 -4.22 29.64
CA VAL A 104 8.95 -4.72 28.41
C VAL A 104 8.63 -3.80 27.25
N VAL A 105 9.44 -3.88 26.22
CA VAL A 105 9.12 -3.27 24.92
C VAL A 105 8.54 -4.36 24.03
N ASP A 106 7.34 -4.16 23.55
CA ASP A 106 6.71 -5.02 22.55
C ASP A 106 6.98 -4.46 21.16
N ARG A 107 7.34 -5.33 20.24
CA ARG A 107 7.35 -5.07 18.81
C ARG A 107 6.02 -5.51 18.21
N VAL A 108 5.40 -4.62 17.49
CA VAL A 108 4.17 -4.86 16.72
C VAL A 108 4.56 -4.91 15.25
N GLU A 109 4.38 -6.04 14.61
CA GLU A 109 4.54 -6.21 13.16
C GLU A 109 3.15 -6.21 12.53
N LEU A 110 2.94 -5.32 11.56
CA LEU A 110 1.70 -5.20 10.81
C LEU A 110 1.99 -5.36 9.33
N GLU A 111 1.29 -6.27 8.69
CA GLU A 111 1.31 -6.48 7.24
C GLU A 111 -0.08 -6.17 6.68
N ILE A 112 -0.12 -5.42 5.59
CA ILE A 112 -1.34 -5.12 4.85
C ILE A 112 -1.20 -5.67 3.44
N ASP A 113 -2.19 -6.43 3.03
CA ASP A 113 -2.30 -7.03 1.71
C ASP A 113 -3.47 -6.40 0.95
N TRP A 114 -3.25 -6.05 -0.32
CA TRP A 114 -4.33 -5.61 -1.22
C TRP A 114 -4.13 -6.15 -2.63
N MET A 115 -5.22 -6.14 -3.40
CA MET A 115 -5.21 -6.59 -4.79
C MET A 115 -5.37 -5.39 -5.73
N ASP A 116 -4.45 -5.24 -6.70
CA ASP A 116 -4.54 -4.29 -7.79
C ASP A 116 -4.41 -5.00 -9.13
N GLY A 117 -5.42 -4.86 -9.99
CA GLY A 117 -5.42 -5.46 -11.33
C GLY A 117 -5.15 -6.97 -11.34
N GLY A 118 -5.51 -7.71 -10.26
CA GLY A 118 -5.24 -9.14 -10.12
C GLY A 118 -3.84 -9.46 -9.57
N VAL A 119 -3.04 -8.46 -9.24
CA VAL A 119 -1.72 -8.61 -8.62
C VAL A 119 -1.84 -8.34 -7.13
N LYS A 120 -1.28 -9.24 -6.32
CA LYS A 120 -1.22 -9.06 -4.86
C LYS A 120 -0.05 -8.13 -4.52
N HIS A 121 -0.33 -7.11 -3.74
CA HIS A 121 0.66 -6.22 -3.14
C HIS A 121 0.63 -6.35 -1.63
N SER A 122 1.78 -6.14 -0.99
CA SER A 122 1.90 -6.12 0.46
C SER A 122 2.74 -4.93 0.93
N PHE A 123 2.43 -4.44 2.12
CA PHE A 123 3.18 -3.41 2.81
C PHE A 123 3.29 -3.79 4.29
N SER A 124 4.50 -3.76 4.84
CA SER A 124 4.76 -4.06 6.24
C SER A 124 5.21 -2.84 7.01
N LEU A 125 4.80 -2.75 8.26
CA LEU A 125 5.13 -1.68 9.18
C LEU A 125 5.45 -2.28 10.55
N GLU A 126 6.50 -1.77 11.20
CA GLU A 126 6.86 -2.12 12.57
C GLU A 126 6.62 -0.94 13.50
N GLY A 127 6.10 -1.23 14.69
CA GLY A 127 5.93 -0.27 15.76
C GLY A 127 6.39 -0.84 17.09
N PHE A 128 6.69 0.03 18.04
CA PHE A 128 7.12 -0.35 19.37
C PHE A 128 6.24 0.31 20.43
N ARG A 129 5.89 -0.46 21.44
CA ARG A 129 5.13 0.06 22.59
C ARG A 129 5.68 -0.46 23.90
N ARG A 130 5.44 0.27 24.98
CA ARG A 130 5.69 -0.23 26.31
C ARG A 130 4.55 -1.14 26.76
N GLY A 131 4.90 -2.27 27.33
CA GLY A 131 3.96 -3.22 27.91
C GLY A 131 4.45 -3.71 29.25
N VAL A 132 3.60 -4.49 29.92
CA VAL A 132 3.94 -5.17 31.17
C VAL A 132 3.77 -6.67 30.92
N LEU A 133 4.77 -7.46 31.31
CA LEU A 133 4.71 -8.93 31.21
C LEU A 133 3.56 -9.46 32.09
N GLN A 134 2.74 -10.30 31.48
CA GLN A 134 1.70 -11.03 32.18
C GLN A 134 2.14 -12.49 32.42
N ALA A 135 1.54 -13.16 33.40
CA ALA A 135 1.88 -14.55 33.71
C ALA A 135 1.64 -15.51 32.52
N GLY A 136 0.73 -15.18 31.60
CA GLY A 136 0.45 -15.95 30.39
C GLY A 136 1.49 -15.78 29.27
N ASP A 137 2.28 -14.72 29.28
CA ASP A 137 3.28 -14.40 28.25
C ASP A 137 4.56 -15.23 28.40
N LEU A 138 4.75 -15.83 29.55
CA LEU A 138 5.95 -16.60 29.93
C LEU A 138 5.82 -18.11 29.62
N ARG A 139 4.72 -18.54 29.00
CA ARG A 139 4.59 -19.94 28.58
C ARG A 139 5.35 -20.13 27.26
N PRO A 140 6.21 -21.15 27.19
CA PRO A 140 6.92 -21.55 25.98
C PRO A 140 5.97 -22.05 24.88
#